data_ab2b4479569ca542c5405ec8a5e46f7e
#
_entry.id   ab2b4479569ca542c5405ec8a5e46f7e
#
_cell.length_a   1.000
_cell.length_b   1.000
_cell.length_c   1.000
_cell.angle_alpha   90.00
_cell.angle_beta   90.00
_cell.angle_gamma   90.00
#
_symmetry.space_group_name_H-M   'P 1'
#
loop_
_entity.id
_entity.type
_entity.pdbx_description
1 polymer ?
#
loop_
_entity_poly.entity_id
_entity_poly.type
_entity_poly.pdbx_seq_one_letter_code
_entity_poly.pdbx_strand_id
1 'polypeptide(L)'
;MKIRTADLTDLPAIYKIECENFSPEEAMSQELLAKHLKLLPETFLVAEKGNQILGFLEGPVRPERYLMDISFTMEIEDFSHQAGGYISITSLSVSKEAQSMGVGRRLLEAMKEIAISNGRDGINLTCHDYLTAYYERHGFRNHGLSK
;
A
#
# COMPACT_ATOMS: atom_id res chain seq x y z
N MET A 1 18.43 -2.74 2.85
CA MET A 1 16.97 -2.92 2.71
C MET A 1 16.59 -2.91 1.26
N LYS A 2 15.84 -3.90 0.84
CA LYS A 2 15.43 -4.07 -0.57
C LYS A 2 13.91 -3.93 -0.67
N ILE A 3 13.45 -3.15 -1.66
CA ILE A 3 12.02 -3.05 -1.97
C ILE A 3 11.77 -3.92 -3.20
N ARG A 4 10.78 -4.79 -3.11
CA ARG A 4 10.41 -5.70 -4.21
C ARG A 4 8.91 -5.96 -4.20
N THR A 5 8.41 -6.54 -5.29
CA THR A 5 7.02 -6.99 -5.31
C THR A 5 6.85 -8.19 -4.38
N ALA A 6 5.69 -8.26 -3.72
CA ALA A 6 5.37 -9.34 -2.79
C ALA A 6 4.87 -10.57 -3.54
N ASP A 7 4.98 -11.72 -2.89
CA ASP A 7 4.38 -12.96 -3.39
C ASP A 7 3.69 -13.71 -2.24
N LEU A 8 3.05 -14.84 -2.55
CA LEU A 8 2.28 -15.57 -1.55
C LEU A 8 3.13 -16.12 -0.40
N THR A 9 4.43 -16.33 -0.61
CA THR A 9 5.31 -16.79 0.46
C THR A 9 5.53 -15.72 1.52
N ASP A 10 5.25 -14.47 1.20
CA ASP A 10 5.38 -13.34 2.15
C ASP A 10 4.14 -13.19 3.04
N LEU A 11 3.05 -13.88 2.73
CA LEU A 11 1.77 -13.68 3.42
C LEU A 11 1.84 -13.79 4.93
N PRO A 12 2.49 -14.80 5.55
CA PRO A 12 2.54 -14.86 7.01
C PRO A 12 3.20 -13.62 7.64
N ALA A 13 4.28 -13.13 7.04
CA ALA A 13 4.97 -11.94 7.54
C ALA A 13 4.13 -10.68 7.36
N ILE A 14 3.46 -10.55 6.21
CA ILE A 14 2.58 -9.42 5.92
C ILE A 14 1.41 -9.39 6.91
N TYR A 15 0.77 -10.54 7.15
CA TYR A 15 -0.35 -10.62 8.08
C TYR A 15 0.08 -10.28 9.51
N LYS A 16 1.27 -10.74 9.93
CA LYS A 16 1.80 -10.39 11.24
C LYS A 16 1.94 -8.89 11.41
N ILE A 17 2.49 -8.21 10.40
CA ILE A 17 2.68 -6.75 10.44
C ILE A 17 1.33 -6.03 10.48
N GLU A 18 0.36 -6.50 9.70
CA GLU A 18 -0.99 -5.93 9.71
C GLU A 18 -1.60 -6.00 11.10
N CYS A 19 -1.48 -7.16 11.77
CA CYS A 19 -2.02 -7.35 13.13
C CYS A 19 -1.26 -6.54 14.19
N GLU A 20 -0.01 -6.18 13.95
CA GLU A 20 0.73 -5.30 14.87
C GLU A 20 0.22 -3.88 14.85
N ASN A 21 -0.28 -3.42 13.71
CA ASN A 21 -0.61 -2.00 13.50
C ASN A 21 -2.10 -1.68 13.52
N PHE A 22 -2.95 -2.70 13.42
CA PHE A 22 -4.41 -2.49 13.36
C PHE A 22 -5.11 -3.39 14.37
N SER A 23 -6.21 -2.90 14.93
CA SER A 23 -7.06 -3.71 15.81
C SER A 23 -7.68 -4.86 15.02
N PRO A 24 -8.20 -5.91 15.71
CA PRO A 24 -8.84 -7.03 15.01
C PRO A 24 -9.98 -6.61 14.08
N GLU A 25 -10.69 -5.53 14.43
CA GLU A 25 -11.78 -5.02 13.59
C GLU A 25 -11.26 -4.28 12.34
N GLU A 26 -10.08 -3.69 12.41
CA GLU A 26 -9.51 -2.88 11.33
C GLU A 26 -8.57 -3.67 10.42
N ALA A 27 -7.90 -4.67 10.96
CA ALA A 27 -6.91 -5.43 10.21
C ALA A 27 -7.55 -6.23 9.09
N MET A 28 -6.90 -6.25 7.93
CA MET A 28 -7.31 -7.12 6.84
C MET A 28 -7.09 -8.57 7.24
N SER A 29 -8.03 -9.45 6.86
CA SER A 29 -7.88 -10.87 7.10
C SER A 29 -6.76 -11.45 6.24
N GLN A 30 -6.23 -12.60 6.65
CA GLN A 30 -5.24 -13.31 5.87
C GLN A 30 -5.77 -13.68 4.49
N GLU A 31 -7.05 -14.05 4.41
CA GLU A 31 -7.72 -14.38 3.15
C GLU A 31 -7.78 -13.17 2.21
N LEU A 32 -8.12 -12.00 2.74
CA LEU A 32 -8.19 -10.78 1.94
C LEU A 32 -6.80 -10.38 1.43
N LEU A 33 -5.79 -10.44 2.29
CA LEU A 33 -4.42 -10.16 1.89
C LEU A 33 -3.95 -11.12 0.78
N ALA A 34 -4.29 -12.40 0.88
CA ALA A 34 -3.95 -13.38 -0.16
C ALA A 34 -4.60 -13.01 -1.50
N LYS A 35 -5.86 -12.55 -1.48
CA LYS A 35 -6.53 -12.09 -2.70
C LYS A 35 -5.84 -10.87 -3.30
N HIS A 36 -5.47 -9.90 -2.47
CA HIS A 36 -4.74 -8.71 -2.94
C HIS A 36 -3.39 -9.09 -3.55
N LEU A 37 -2.68 -10.05 -2.97
CA LEU A 37 -1.41 -10.51 -3.54
C LEU A 37 -1.58 -11.06 -4.95
N LYS A 38 -2.69 -11.73 -5.23
CA LYS A 38 -2.98 -12.27 -6.56
C LYS A 38 -3.46 -11.21 -7.53
N LEU A 39 -4.23 -10.23 -7.04
CA LEU A 39 -4.82 -9.18 -7.88
C LEU A 39 -3.84 -8.06 -8.21
N LEU A 40 -2.82 -7.84 -7.38
CA LEU A 40 -1.94 -6.67 -7.46
C LEU A 40 -0.48 -7.09 -7.62
N PRO A 41 -0.11 -7.81 -8.72
CA PRO A 41 1.24 -8.34 -8.85
C PRO A 41 2.32 -7.25 -8.98
N GLU A 42 1.96 -6.04 -9.39
CA GLU A 42 2.92 -4.95 -9.59
C GLU A 42 2.85 -3.87 -8.51
N THR A 43 1.73 -3.77 -7.80
CA THR A 43 1.49 -2.70 -6.82
C THR A 43 1.30 -3.21 -5.40
N PHE A 44 1.84 -4.37 -5.10
CA PHE A 44 1.95 -4.89 -3.75
C PHE A 44 3.43 -5.08 -3.45
N LEU A 45 4.00 -4.20 -2.63
CA LEU A 45 5.44 -4.13 -2.37
C LEU A 45 5.75 -4.52 -0.94
N VAL A 46 6.91 -5.13 -0.75
CA VAL A 46 7.47 -5.38 0.59
C VAL A 46 8.87 -4.80 0.69
N ALA A 47 9.24 -4.43 1.91
CA ALA A 47 10.60 -4.03 2.26
C ALA A 47 11.24 -5.21 2.99
N GLU A 48 12.33 -5.68 2.45
CA GLU A 48 13.04 -6.86 2.98
C GLU A 48 14.46 -6.49 3.39
N LYS A 49 14.88 -6.98 4.56
CA LYS A 49 16.25 -6.86 5.00
C LYS A 49 16.71 -8.23 5.51
N GLY A 50 17.72 -8.79 4.84
CA GLY A 50 18.08 -10.19 5.08
C GLY A 50 16.91 -11.08 4.68
N ASN A 51 16.45 -11.91 5.60
CA ASN A 51 15.30 -12.79 5.36
C ASN A 51 14.03 -12.28 6.07
N GLN A 52 14.03 -11.01 6.48
CA GLN A 52 12.94 -10.45 7.28
C GLN A 52 12.18 -9.40 6.50
N ILE A 53 10.85 -9.50 6.50
CA ILE A 53 9.97 -8.47 5.93
C ILE A 53 9.74 -7.40 7.01
N LEU A 54 10.03 -6.15 6.66
CA LEU A 54 9.93 -5.02 7.58
C LEU A 54 8.66 -4.21 7.40
N GLY A 55 8.04 -4.30 6.24
CA GLY A 55 6.82 -3.55 5.96
C GLY A 55 6.27 -3.87 4.60
N PHE A 56 5.06 -3.37 4.31
CA PHE A 56 4.44 -3.55 3.00
C PHE A 56 3.58 -2.35 2.63
N LEU A 57 3.32 -2.22 1.33
CA LEU A 57 2.51 -1.16 0.76
C LEU A 57 1.74 -1.76 -0.40
N GLU A 58 0.42 -1.55 -0.44
CA GLU A 58 -0.37 -2.12 -1.51
C GLU A 58 -1.53 -1.22 -1.92
N GLY A 59 -1.95 -1.36 -3.18
CA GLY A 59 -3.14 -0.72 -3.67
C GLY A 59 -3.37 -0.96 -5.16
N PRO A 60 -4.63 -0.99 -5.59
CA PRO A 60 -4.96 -1.20 -7.00
C PRO A 60 -4.75 0.05 -7.84
N VAL A 61 -4.68 -0.14 -9.16
CA VAL A 61 -4.78 0.97 -10.11
C VAL A 61 -6.26 1.23 -10.36
N ARG A 62 -6.67 2.49 -10.20
CA ARG A 62 -8.05 2.92 -10.36
C ARG A 62 -8.12 4.14 -11.28
N PRO A 63 -9.21 4.31 -12.04
CA PRO A 63 -9.38 5.52 -12.86
C PRO A 63 -9.73 6.75 -12.03
N GLU A 64 -10.26 6.59 -10.81
CA GLU A 64 -10.68 7.68 -9.95
C GLU A 64 -9.49 8.39 -9.31
N ARG A 65 -9.52 9.70 -9.26
CA ARG A 65 -8.48 10.51 -8.62
C ARG A 65 -8.44 10.31 -7.11
N TYR A 66 -9.59 10.04 -6.50
CA TYR A 66 -9.69 9.88 -5.05
C TYR A 66 -10.00 8.43 -4.70
N LEU A 67 -9.48 8.00 -3.55
CA LEU A 67 -9.70 6.64 -3.08
C LEU A 67 -11.17 6.42 -2.77
N MET A 68 -11.73 5.34 -3.29
CA MET A 68 -13.12 4.95 -3.10
C MET A 68 -13.22 3.84 -2.06
N ASP A 69 -14.37 3.77 -1.35
CA ASP A 69 -14.58 2.74 -0.33
C ASP A 69 -14.43 1.33 -0.88
N ILE A 70 -14.81 1.10 -2.14
CA ILE A 70 -14.68 -0.23 -2.75
C ILE A 70 -13.23 -0.72 -2.81
N SER A 71 -12.26 0.20 -2.76
CA SER A 71 -10.83 -0.18 -2.74
C SER A 71 -10.44 -0.94 -1.47
N PHE A 72 -11.28 -0.92 -0.43
CA PHE A 72 -11.03 -1.60 0.83
C PHE A 72 -11.81 -2.89 1.00
N THR A 73 -12.55 -3.33 -0.04
CA THR A 73 -13.37 -4.53 0.02
C THR A 73 -12.72 -5.70 -0.72
N MET A 74 -13.33 -6.89 -0.57
CA MET A 74 -12.87 -8.08 -1.30
C MET A 74 -13.18 -8.01 -2.80
N GLU A 75 -14.08 -7.10 -3.20
CA GLU A 75 -14.49 -6.92 -4.60
C GLU A 75 -13.66 -5.86 -5.32
N ILE A 76 -12.46 -5.60 -4.81
CA ILE A 76 -11.54 -4.64 -5.40
C ILE A 76 -11.25 -4.98 -6.86
N GLU A 77 -11.27 -3.97 -7.72
CA GLU A 77 -10.92 -4.11 -9.12
C GLU A 77 -9.61 -3.39 -9.41
N ASP A 78 -8.77 -4.00 -10.22
CA ASP A 78 -7.49 -3.44 -10.60
C ASP A 78 -7.49 -3.14 -12.10
N PHE A 79 -7.18 -1.90 -12.43
CA PHE A 79 -7.12 -1.42 -13.81
C PHE A 79 -5.69 -1.25 -14.32
N SER A 80 -4.74 -2.02 -13.79
CA SER A 80 -3.32 -1.91 -14.18
C SER A 80 -3.06 -2.21 -15.66
N HIS A 81 -3.99 -2.89 -16.33
CA HIS A 81 -3.92 -3.16 -17.77
C HIS A 81 -4.28 -1.95 -18.63
N GLN A 82 -4.84 -0.89 -18.03
CA GLN A 82 -5.20 0.34 -18.73
C GLN A 82 -4.11 1.39 -18.55
N ALA A 83 -3.99 2.31 -19.52
CA ALA A 83 -3.06 3.45 -19.41
C ALA A 83 -3.64 4.49 -18.48
N GLY A 84 -2.76 5.28 -17.84
CA GLY A 84 -3.16 6.35 -16.92
C GLY A 84 -3.72 5.85 -15.60
N GLY A 85 -4.66 6.58 -15.02
CA GLY A 85 -5.26 6.25 -13.75
C GLY A 85 -4.33 6.50 -12.55
N TYR A 86 -4.76 6.07 -11.39
CA TYR A 86 -4.06 6.32 -10.13
C TYR A 86 -3.79 5.02 -9.39
N ILE A 87 -2.62 4.92 -8.75
CA ILE A 87 -2.38 3.85 -7.80
C ILE A 87 -3.04 4.29 -6.48
N SER A 88 -4.07 3.57 -6.07
CA SER A 88 -4.86 3.89 -4.87
C SER A 88 -4.38 3.06 -3.71
N ILE A 89 -3.58 3.65 -2.82
CA ILE A 89 -2.98 2.92 -1.71
C ILE A 89 -4.07 2.56 -0.70
N THR A 90 -4.25 1.27 -0.45
CA THR A 90 -5.21 0.75 0.52
C THR A 90 -4.55 0.36 1.84
N SER A 91 -3.25 0.08 1.84
CA SER A 91 -2.55 -0.24 3.08
C SER A 91 -1.07 0.09 2.97
N LEU A 92 -0.55 0.72 4.01
CA LEU A 92 0.88 0.90 4.25
C LEU A 92 1.12 0.54 5.70
N SER A 93 1.94 -0.47 5.93
CA SER A 93 2.16 -0.96 7.29
C SER A 93 3.64 -1.32 7.47
N VAL A 94 4.21 -0.90 8.60
CA VAL A 94 5.62 -1.15 8.93
C VAL A 94 5.66 -1.85 10.28
N SER A 95 6.50 -2.89 10.40
CA SER A 95 6.63 -3.60 11.67
C SER A 95 7.08 -2.63 12.76
N LYS A 96 6.61 -2.86 13.99
CA LYS A 96 6.93 -1.95 15.11
C LYS A 96 8.43 -1.84 15.36
N GLU A 97 9.16 -2.90 15.10
CA GLU A 97 10.62 -2.91 15.28
C GLU A 97 11.34 -2.04 14.27
N ALA A 98 10.71 -1.76 13.12
CA ALA A 98 11.35 -1.06 12.01
C ALA A 98 10.78 0.34 11.74
N GLN A 99 9.85 0.83 12.57
CA GLN A 99 9.16 2.09 12.29
C GLN A 99 10.06 3.34 12.23
N SER A 100 11.22 3.30 12.88
CA SER A 100 12.16 4.42 12.87
C SER A 100 13.22 4.32 11.77
N MET A 101 13.14 3.30 10.90
CA MET A 101 14.18 3.01 9.92
C MET A 101 13.93 3.57 8.53
N GLY A 102 12.86 4.36 8.35
CA GLY A 102 12.53 4.95 7.04
C GLY A 102 11.92 3.96 6.05
N VAL A 103 11.37 2.86 6.53
CA VAL A 103 10.78 1.82 5.68
C VAL A 103 9.59 2.36 4.88
N GLY A 104 8.68 3.08 5.54
CA GLY A 104 7.51 3.66 4.88
C GLY A 104 7.89 4.60 3.76
N ARG A 105 8.89 5.45 4.00
CA ARG A 105 9.40 6.37 2.98
C ARG A 105 9.94 5.63 1.77
N ARG A 106 10.74 4.58 2.00
CA ARG A 106 11.30 3.79 0.92
C ARG A 106 10.23 3.10 0.09
N LEU A 107 9.19 2.57 0.75
CA LEU A 107 8.05 1.96 0.06
C LEU A 107 7.29 2.99 -0.77
N LEU A 108 7.02 4.17 -0.23
CA LEU A 108 6.32 5.23 -0.95
C LEU A 108 7.14 5.72 -2.16
N GLU A 109 8.45 5.89 -2.00
CA GLU A 109 9.32 6.29 -3.10
C GLU A 109 9.32 5.25 -4.22
N ALA A 110 9.37 3.97 -3.87
CA ALA A 110 9.33 2.89 -4.86
C ALA A 110 8.01 2.88 -5.61
N MET A 111 6.88 3.09 -4.92
CA MET A 111 5.57 3.14 -5.57
C MET A 111 5.46 4.35 -6.51
N LYS A 112 6.03 5.50 -6.13
CA LYS A 112 6.07 6.66 -7.02
C LYS A 112 6.85 6.37 -8.30
N GLU A 113 7.97 5.66 -8.20
CA GLU A 113 8.74 5.26 -9.37
C GLU A 113 7.95 4.32 -10.28
N ILE A 114 7.19 3.39 -9.70
CA ILE A 114 6.31 2.50 -10.45
C ILE A 114 5.24 3.31 -11.18
N ALA A 115 4.63 4.27 -10.51
CA ALA A 115 3.61 5.13 -11.11
C ALA A 115 4.19 5.90 -12.31
N ILE A 116 5.37 6.48 -12.16
CA ILE A 116 6.04 7.21 -13.23
C ILE A 116 6.37 6.28 -14.40
N SER A 117 6.96 5.12 -14.11
CA SER A 117 7.37 4.16 -15.14
C SER A 117 6.21 3.61 -15.94
N ASN A 118 5.03 3.49 -15.31
CA ASN A 118 3.84 2.95 -15.95
C ASN A 118 2.91 4.02 -16.51
N GLY A 119 3.32 5.30 -16.46
CA GLY A 119 2.53 6.41 -17.02
C GLY A 119 1.24 6.67 -16.26
N ARG A 120 1.23 6.42 -14.94
CA ARG A 120 0.07 6.72 -14.10
C ARG A 120 -0.07 8.22 -13.88
N ASP A 121 -1.30 8.65 -13.63
CA ASP A 121 -1.59 10.07 -13.39
C ASP A 121 -1.21 10.50 -11.98
N GLY A 122 -1.11 9.57 -11.04
CA GLY A 122 -0.71 9.87 -9.68
C GLY A 122 -0.95 8.71 -8.72
N ILE A 123 -0.78 9.02 -7.44
CA ILE A 123 -1.02 8.10 -6.33
C ILE A 123 -1.95 8.80 -5.36
N ASN A 124 -2.98 8.11 -4.87
CA ASN A 124 -3.83 8.63 -3.81
C ASN A 124 -3.92 7.65 -2.64
N LEU A 125 -4.35 8.17 -1.50
CA LEU A 125 -4.54 7.36 -0.29
C LEU A 125 -5.50 8.07 0.66
N THR A 126 -6.04 7.28 1.60
CA THR A 126 -6.76 7.78 2.76
C THR A 126 -5.97 7.41 4.00
N CYS A 127 -5.83 8.32 4.95
CA CYS A 127 -5.09 8.06 6.18
C CYS A 127 -5.83 8.65 7.39
N HIS A 128 -5.44 8.22 8.59
CA HIS A 128 -5.91 8.84 9.81
C HIS A 128 -5.38 10.29 9.89
N ASP A 129 -6.13 11.18 10.52
CA ASP A 129 -5.76 12.60 10.62
C ASP A 129 -4.36 12.80 11.17
N TYR A 130 -3.96 12.03 12.18
CA TYR A 130 -2.64 12.16 12.78
C TYR A 130 -1.48 11.78 11.84
N LEU A 131 -1.77 11.13 10.73
CA LEU A 131 -0.77 10.77 9.72
C LEU A 131 -0.69 11.77 8.57
N THR A 132 -1.58 12.75 8.51
CA THR A 132 -1.64 13.71 7.41
C THR A 132 -0.31 14.41 7.18
N ALA A 133 0.33 14.90 8.24
CA ALA A 133 1.61 15.60 8.11
C ALA A 133 2.71 14.67 7.56
N TYR A 134 2.71 13.41 7.97
CA TYR A 134 3.66 12.43 7.45
C TYR A 134 3.55 12.30 5.94
N TYR A 135 2.31 12.12 5.43
CA TYR A 135 2.11 11.95 3.99
C TYR A 135 2.36 13.23 3.21
N GLU A 136 2.02 14.39 3.77
CA GLU A 136 2.31 15.67 3.13
C GLU A 136 3.82 15.88 2.93
N ARG A 137 4.64 15.46 3.88
CA ARG A 137 6.10 15.51 3.74
C ARG A 137 6.61 14.64 2.61
N HIS A 138 5.84 13.65 2.17
CA HIS A 138 6.18 12.77 1.06
C HIS A 138 5.53 13.19 -0.26
N GLY A 139 5.01 14.42 -0.33
CA GLY A 139 4.48 14.98 -1.57
C GLY A 139 3.00 14.78 -1.79
N PHE A 140 2.28 14.23 -0.82
CA PHE A 140 0.83 14.08 -0.92
C PHE A 140 0.12 15.37 -0.53
N ARG A 141 -1.01 15.63 -1.18
CA ARG A 141 -1.85 16.78 -0.85
C ARG A 141 -3.12 16.30 -0.19
N ASN A 142 -3.56 17.06 0.82
CA ASN A 142 -4.81 16.77 1.52
C ASN A 142 -5.98 17.38 0.72
N HIS A 143 -6.85 16.51 0.19
CA HIS A 143 -8.04 16.92 -0.55
C HIS A 143 -9.33 16.75 0.26
N GLY A 144 -9.20 16.55 1.58
CA GLY A 144 -10.33 16.37 2.47
C GLY A 144 -10.70 14.90 2.64
N LEU A 145 -11.94 14.66 3.09
CA LEU A 145 -12.38 13.30 3.38
C LEU A 145 -12.71 12.51 2.12
N SER A 146 -12.38 11.23 2.14
CA SER A 146 -12.81 10.27 1.13
C SER A 146 -14.31 10.08 1.17
N LYS A 147 -14.91 9.81 0.03
CA LYS A 147 -16.34 9.55 -0.07
C LYS A 147 -16.61 8.11 -0.45
#